data_c650c64ca34f8c5adb39db8cc531bdac
#
_entry.id   c650c64ca34f8c5adb39db8cc531bdac
#
_cell.length_a   1.000
_cell.length_b   1.000
_cell.length_c   1.000
_cell.angle_alpha   90.00
_cell.angle_beta   90.00
_cell.angle_gamma   90.00
#
_symmetry.space_group_name_H-M   'P 1'
#
loop_
_entity.id
_entity.type
_entity.pdbx_description
1 polymer ?
#
loop_
_entity_poly.entity_id
_entity_poly.type
_entity_poly.pdbx_seq_one_letter_code
_entity_poly.pdbx_strand_id
1 'polypeptide(L)'
;MSNSSIQSPLPGFSSGAQKLIENAIAKNDMEFFYKLYLARLVELSLTGKGKEFYQHAMSSIDDSPAGQIMAKGFEALANLIDLDFQKCVLILDDLEKTTTGHEINPWVLQISNLCRANIDFHNGNFDDSLQHAKAAINSPIKSGSLDPIDQGRLIRLICCINLILSDIDQINKCASDILNIANPDGLAELNHAKSAIESMRLLASGDYRRAYEIANSVVQIEETEGRTGVSAPFDCRFVVIRCLYEFSLISEALEQLEVLREQSIKNKSNFIFWLCEVGKLRILSRNINDLGQVSQKVEELREKLLLDPTLKNMAWLVDLAEIFVKNSTNEIARVNSLVSRNHNIPYVKLLGRTRMKNFNFEDLNSVKALPEATSFELIYKNIQLSKFKSEGGKKQREYLTIAVQKGEEAGAREIFLRQDNQTLEAIINLSEKLNSQWLESLSRSCIERIKERNTLVQFGGEQLTQREIEVLKYLSTEKSVEQIGRTLHISKNTMKTHLKNIYRKLEVQNRREASQIAKSKLLV
;
A
#
# COMPACT_ATOMS: atom_id res chain seq x y z
N MET A 1 44.63 -13.67 12.10
CA MET A 1 44.61 -14.60 10.95
C MET A 1 46.02 -14.66 10.38
N SER A 2 46.63 -15.83 10.31
CA SER A 2 47.96 -16.00 9.74
C SER A 2 47.88 -15.89 8.22
N ASN A 3 48.83 -15.16 7.60
CA ASN A 3 48.94 -14.88 6.15
C ASN A 3 49.01 -16.10 5.20
N SER A 4 48.81 -17.32 5.70
CA SER A 4 49.05 -18.54 4.93
C SER A 4 47.82 -19.22 4.33
N SER A 5 46.61 -18.70 4.54
CA SER A 5 45.36 -19.38 4.12
C SER A 5 44.62 -18.75 2.92
N ILE A 6 45.10 -17.64 2.35
CA ILE A 6 44.45 -17.01 1.18
C ILE A 6 45.24 -17.37 -0.09
N GLN A 7 45.22 -18.65 -0.48
CA GLN A 7 45.92 -19.12 -1.70
C GLN A 7 44.99 -19.45 -2.87
N SER A 8 43.68 -19.34 -2.74
CA SER A 8 42.75 -19.53 -3.87
C SER A 8 42.02 -18.24 -4.21
N PRO A 9 41.76 -17.97 -5.51
CA PRO A 9 40.95 -16.81 -5.89
C PRO A 9 39.59 -16.91 -5.23
N LEU A 10 39.15 -15.84 -4.55
CA LEU A 10 37.86 -15.80 -3.89
C LEU A 10 36.77 -16.00 -4.97
N PRO A 11 35.92 -17.03 -4.89
CA PRO A 11 34.95 -17.33 -5.92
C PRO A 11 33.95 -16.18 -6.07
N GLY A 12 33.64 -15.83 -7.31
CA GLY A 12 32.57 -14.88 -7.63
C GLY A 12 32.97 -13.42 -7.85
N PHE A 13 34.23 -13.05 -7.73
CA PHE A 13 34.71 -11.72 -8.14
C PHE A 13 34.99 -11.61 -9.64
N SER A 14 34.68 -10.45 -10.24
CA SER A 14 35.15 -10.13 -11.60
C SER A 14 36.68 -10.10 -11.65
N SER A 15 37.27 -10.30 -12.83
CA SER A 15 38.73 -10.26 -12.99
C SER A 15 39.37 -8.94 -12.52
N GLY A 16 38.64 -7.82 -12.61
CA GLY A 16 39.06 -6.54 -12.09
C GLY A 16 39.04 -6.42 -10.58
N ALA A 17 37.95 -6.91 -9.93
CA ALA A 17 37.84 -6.92 -8.49
C ALA A 17 38.83 -7.88 -7.84
N GLN A 18 39.13 -9.02 -8.50
CA GLN A 18 40.13 -9.97 -8.05
C GLN A 18 41.54 -9.36 -8.02
N LYS A 19 41.92 -8.57 -9.04
CA LYS A 19 43.17 -7.82 -9.05
C LYS A 19 43.25 -6.78 -7.92
N LEU A 20 42.14 -6.12 -7.60
CA LEU A 20 42.12 -5.15 -6.49
C LEU A 20 42.31 -5.86 -5.14
N ILE A 21 41.74 -7.03 -4.95
CA ILE A 21 41.92 -7.86 -3.75
C ILE A 21 43.36 -8.35 -3.64
N GLU A 22 43.94 -8.89 -4.72
CA GLU A 22 45.33 -9.32 -4.77
C GLU A 22 46.29 -8.16 -4.44
N ASN A 23 46.01 -6.97 -4.96
CA ASN A 23 46.78 -5.77 -4.65
C ASN A 23 46.64 -5.33 -3.20
N ALA A 24 45.43 -5.40 -2.61
CA ALA A 24 45.20 -5.07 -1.20
C ALA A 24 45.99 -6.03 -0.28
N ILE A 25 45.94 -7.34 -0.58
CA ILE A 25 46.69 -8.36 0.16
C ILE A 25 48.20 -8.11 0.01
N ALA A 26 48.67 -7.90 -1.22
CA ALA A 26 50.11 -7.68 -1.48
C ALA A 26 50.65 -6.41 -0.79
N LYS A 27 49.84 -5.38 -0.60
CA LYS A 27 50.16 -4.14 0.12
C LYS A 27 49.89 -4.23 1.62
N ASN A 28 49.42 -5.36 2.13
CA ASN A 28 48.93 -5.55 3.50
C ASN A 28 47.86 -4.52 3.93
N ASP A 29 47.06 -4.05 2.96
CA ASP A 29 45.94 -3.13 3.18
C ASP A 29 44.69 -3.95 3.54
N MET A 30 44.68 -4.43 4.78
CA MET A 30 43.59 -5.28 5.29
C MET A 30 42.26 -4.52 5.41
N GLU A 31 42.29 -3.20 5.64
CA GLU A 31 41.08 -2.40 5.72
C GLU A 31 40.36 -2.33 4.36
N PHE A 32 41.12 -2.07 3.28
CA PHE A 32 40.56 -2.08 1.93
C PHE A 32 40.08 -3.46 1.50
N PHE A 33 40.83 -4.51 1.88
CA PHE A 33 40.40 -5.91 1.67
C PHE A 33 39.04 -6.21 2.31
N TYR A 34 38.83 -5.86 3.59
CA TYR A 34 37.56 -6.07 4.27
C TYR A 34 36.42 -5.26 3.65
N LYS A 35 36.66 -4.02 3.21
CA LYS A 35 35.66 -3.21 2.51
C LYS A 35 35.20 -3.89 1.21
N LEU A 36 36.12 -4.42 0.41
CA LEU A 36 35.78 -5.18 -0.81
C LEU A 36 35.02 -6.47 -0.51
N TYR A 37 35.41 -7.19 0.52
CA TYR A 37 34.76 -8.43 0.97
C TYR A 37 33.31 -8.19 1.39
N LEU A 38 33.07 -7.18 2.23
CA LEU A 38 31.73 -6.78 2.67
C LEU A 38 30.86 -6.28 1.51
N ALA A 39 31.42 -5.46 0.61
CA ALA A 39 30.71 -4.98 -0.57
C ALA A 39 30.19 -6.13 -1.45
N ARG A 40 31.00 -7.21 -1.57
CA ARG A 40 30.56 -8.40 -2.32
C ARG A 40 29.44 -9.16 -1.63
N LEU A 41 29.50 -9.32 -0.31
CA LEU A 41 28.41 -9.94 0.46
C LEU A 41 27.09 -9.18 0.29
N VAL A 42 27.16 -7.85 0.36
CA VAL A 42 26.01 -6.97 0.13
C VAL A 42 25.46 -7.16 -1.28
N GLU A 43 26.31 -7.10 -2.33
CA GLU A 43 25.89 -7.32 -3.72
C GLU A 43 25.18 -8.68 -3.91
N LEU A 44 25.74 -9.76 -3.38
CA LEU A 44 25.17 -11.10 -3.50
C LEU A 44 23.81 -11.19 -2.77
N SER A 45 23.67 -10.52 -1.62
CA SER A 45 22.41 -10.47 -0.89
C SER A 45 21.33 -9.69 -1.65
N LEU A 46 21.70 -8.60 -2.31
CA LEU A 46 20.80 -7.74 -3.08
C LEU A 46 20.30 -8.43 -4.37
N THR A 47 21.17 -9.21 -5.00
CA THR A 47 20.88 -9.86 -6.29
C THR A 47 20.29 -11.28 -6.15
N GLY A 48 19.90 -11.70 -4.95
CA GLY A 48 19.24 -12.98 -4.71
C GLY A 48 20.13 -14.20 -4.93
N LYS A 49 21.43 -14.07 -4.66
CA LYS A 49 22.43 -15.13 -4.88
C LYS A 49 22.86 -15.78 -3.54
N GLY A 50 21.91 -16.37 -2.83
CA GLY A 50 22.13 -16.91 -1.49
C GLY A 50 23.20 -18.01 -1.45
N LYS A 51 23.23 -18.90 -2.43
CA LYS A 51 24.27 -19.95 -2.50
C LYS A 51 25.67 -19.35 -2.67
N GLU A 52 25.85 -18.39 -3.57
CA GLU A 52 27.13 -17.69 -3.77
C GLU A 52 27.49 -16.84 -2.54
N PHE A 53 26.51 -16.19 -1.92
CA PHE A 53 26.66 -15.48 -0.66
C PHE A 53 27.23 -16.41 0.43
N TYR A 54 26.65 -17.60 0.64
CA TYR A 54 27.12 -18.56 1.62
C TYR A 54 28.55 -19.03 1.33
N GLN A 55 28.85 -19.39 0.07
CA GLN A 55 30.21 -19.81 -0.32
C GLN A 55 31.24 -18.73 -0.05
N HIS A 56 30.90 -17.47 -0.33
CA HIS A 56 31.77 -16.32 -0.08
C HIS A 56 31.96 -16.09 1.43
N ALA A 57 30.87 -16.13 2.22
CA ALA A 57 30.94 -15.99 3.67
C ALA A 57 31.79 -17.07 4.32
N MET A 58 31.63 -18.32 3.89
CA MET A 58 32.37 -19.46 4.43
C MET A 58 33.90 -19.39 4.17
N SER A 59 34.33 -18.65 3.17
CA SER A 59 35.78 -18.51 2.87
C SER A 59 36.57 -17.77 3.97
N SER A 60 35.89 -17.11 4.90
CA SER A 60 36.50 -16.38 6.02
C SER A 60 36.26 -17.01 7.40
N ILE A 61 35.57 -18.14 7.45
CA ILE A 61 35.18 -18.82 8.71
C ILE A 61 36.13 -19.97 9.00
N ASP A 62 36.56 -20.10 10.26
CA ASP A 62 37.38 -21.20 10.77
C ASP A 62 36.50 -22.32 11.34
N ASP A 63 37.13 -23.50 11.63
CA ASP A 63 36.44 -24.67 12.17
C ASP A 63 36.20 -24.60 13.69
N SER A 64 36.41 -23.47 14.33
CA SER A 64 36.13 -23.27 15.75
C SER A 64 34.64 -23.42 16.07
N PRO A 65 34.26 -23.71 17.34
CA PRO A 65 32.86 -23.71 17.75
C PRO A 65 32.14 -22.39 17.45
N ALA A 66 32.82 -21.27 17.56
CA ALA A 66 32.30 -19.96 17.17
C ALA A 66 32.12 -19.85 15.65
N GLY A 67 33.08 -20.36 14.86
CA GLY A 67 33.00 -20.42 13.41
C GLY A 67 31.83 -21.28 12.94
N GLN A 68 31.59 -22.43 13.58
CA GLN A 68 30.44 -23.29 13.26
C GLN A 68 29.08 -22.61 13.52
N ILE A 69 28.96 -21.82 14.60
CA ILE A 69 27.77 -21.00 14.88
C ILE A 69 27.58 -19.93 13.81
N MET A 70 28.65 -19.22 13.41
CA MET A 70 28.61 -18.23 12.35
C MET A 70 28.22 -18.86 11.01
N ALA A 71 28.75 -20.04 10.68
CA ALA A 71 28.41 -20.78 9.46
C ALA A 71 26.90 -21.05 9.35
N LYS A 72 26.28 -21.53 10.43
CA LYS A 72 24.83 -21.73 10.48
C LYS A 72 24.05 -20.44 10.32
N GLY A 73 24.48 -19.32 10.92
CA GLY A 73 23.86 -18.03 10.74
C GLY A 73 23.94 -17.52 9.28
N PHE A 74 25.08 -17.69 8.62
CA PHE A 74 25.20 -17.38 7.20
C PHE A 74 24.41 -18.34 6.31
N GLU A 75 24.25 -19.61 6.71
CA GLU A 75 23.36 -20.55 6.02
C GLU A 75 21.90 -20.09 6.13
N ALA A 76 21.45 -19.62 7.28
CA ALA A 76 20.11 -19.05 7.45
C ALA A 76 19.90 -17.84 6.56
N LEU A 77 20.85 -16.88 6.54
CA LEU A 77 20.80 -15.71 5.65
C LEU A 77 20.77 -16.09 4.17
N ALA A 78 21.57 -17.06 3.75
CA ALA A 78 21.59 -17.54 2.38
C ALA A 78 20.23 -18.13 1.96
N ASN A 79 19.58 -18.90 2.84
CA ASN A 79 18.25 -19.43 2.57
C ASN A 79 17.17 -18.33 2.57
N LEU A 80 17.31 -17.27 3.39
CA LEU A 80 16.45 -16.10 3.29
C LEU A 80 16.60 -15.40 1.92
N ILE A 81 17.85 -15.22 1.46
CA ILE A 81 18.18 -14.61 0.16
C ILE A 81 17.59 -15.44 -0.99
N ASP A 82 17.70 -16.76 -0.93
CA ASP A 82 17.15 -17.71 -1.92
C ASP A 82 15.64 -17.96 -1.76
N LEU A 83 14.98 -17.26 -0.83
CA LEU A 83 13.54 -17.36 -0.53
C LEU A 83 13.11 -18.78 -0.10
N ASP A 84 14.01 -19.55 0.51
CA ASP A 84 13.69 -20.81 1.17
C ASP A 84 13.38 -20.55 2.65
N PHE A 85 12.22 -19.93 2.89
CA PHE A 85 11.79 -19.50 4.23
C PHE A 85 11.65 -20.68 5.19
N GLN A 86 11.19 -21.83 4.72
CA GLN A 86 11.03 -23.02 5.56
C GLN A 86 12.39 -23.52 6.05
N LYS A 87 13.35 -23.68 5.15
CA LYS A 87 14.69 -24.10 5.51
C LYS A 87 15.40 -23.07 6.40
N CYS A 88 15.22 -21.78 6.11
CA CYS A 88 15.73 -20.71 6.97
C CYS A 88 15.25 -20.87 8.42
N VAL A 89 13.93 -21.03 8.63
CA VAL A 89 13.35 -21.22 9.98
C VAL A 89 13.91 -22.45 10.66
N LEU A 90 14.02 -23.60 9.97
CA LEU A 90 14.58 -24.82 10.55
C LEU A 90 16.02 -24.63 11.05
N ILE A 91 16.84 -23.90 10.28
CA ILE A 91 18.23 -23.59 10.66
C ILE A 91 18.26 -22.66 11.87
N LEU A 92 17.40 -21.65 11.91
CA LEU A 92 17.30 -20.72 13.05
C LEU A 92 16.86 -21.44 14.33
N ASP A 93 15.85 -22.32 14.24
CA ASP A 93 15.37 -23.11 15.38
C ASP A 93 16.47 -24.07 15.93
N ASP A 94 17.27 -24.66 15.04
CA ASP A 94 18.41 -25.50 15.44
C ASP A 94 19.52 -24.65 16.07
N LEU A 95 19.81 -23.48 15.49
CA LEU A 95 20.79 -22.54 15.99
C LEU A 95 20.45 -22.03 17.39
N GLU A 96 19.20 -21.69 17.64
CA GLU A 96 18.70 -21.26 18.94
C GLU A 96 18.75 -22.37 19.98
N LYS A 97 18.43 -23.62 19.62
CA LYS A 97 18.50 -24.79 20.50
C LYS A 97 19.95 -25.13 20.90
N THR A 98 20.87 -25.02 19.98
CA THR A 98 22.29 -25.31 20.27
C THR A 98 22.95 -24.30 21.20
N THR A 99 22.33 -23.12 21.34
CA THR A 99 22.80 -22.01 22.21
C THR A 99 22.10 -21.95 23.57
N THR A 100 21.04 -22.73 23.82
CA THR A 100 20.25 -22.75 25.08
C THR A 100 20.93 -23.33 26.30
N GLY A 101 22.24 -23.48 26.37
CA GLY A 101 22.98 -23.87 27.55
C GLY A 101 23.99 -22.82 28.06
N HIS A 102 24.18 -21.77 27.28
CA HIS A 102 25.04 -20.62 27.55
C HIS A 102 24.29 -19.34 27.21
N GLU A 103 24.75 -18.18 27.69
CA GLU A 103 24.19 -16.90 27.22
C GLU A 103 24.13 -16.90 25.69
N ILE A 104 22.92 -16.75 25.11
CA ILE A 104 22.72 -16.75 23.66
C ILE A 104 23.67 -15.71 23.07
N ASN A 105 24.49 -16.12 22.09
CA ASN A 105 25.37 -15.19 21.40
C ASN A 105 24.54 -14.05 20.80
N PRO A 106 24.77 -12.77 21.18
CA PRO A 106 23.97 -11.64 20.70
C PRO A 106 23.90 -11.54 19.17
N TRP A 107 24.95 -11.95 18.46
CA TRP A 107 24.98 -12.01 17.00
C TRP A 107 23.97 -13.02 16.43
N VAL A 108 23.85 -14.20 17.05
CA VAL A 108 22.86 -15.23 16.67
C VAL A 108 21.45 -14.68 16.82
N LEU A 109 21.17 -14.04 17.95
CA LEU A 109 19.87 -13.45 18.22
C LEU A 109 19.53 -12.35 17.20
N GLN A 110 20.51 -11.56 16.81
CA GLN A 110 20.36 -10.50 15.83
C GLN A 110 20.03 -11.05 14.45
N ILE A 111 20.77 -12.05 13.96
CA ILE A 111 20.52 -12.71 12.67
C ILE A 111 19.16 -13.43 12.69
N SER A 112 18.82 -14.12 13.76
CA SER A 112 17.53 -14.77 13.90
C SER A 112 16.38 -13.75 13.79
N ASN A 113 16.45 -12.66 14.52
CA ASN A 113 15.45 -11.61 14.47
C ASN A 113 15.37 -10.92 13.10
N LEU A 114 16.50 -10.66 12.43
CA LEU A 114 16.53 -10.10 11.09
C LEU A 114 15.83 -11.02 10.07
N CYS A 115 16.16 -12.31 10.10
CA CYS A 115 15.54 -13.28 9.19
C CYS A 115 14.04 -13.43 9.47
N ARG A 116 13.64 -13.59 10.74
CA ARG A 116 12.24 -13.73 11.13
C ARG A 116 11.42 -12.48 10.77
N ALA A 117 11.96 -11.27 10.96
CA ALA A 117 11.29 -10.04 10.57
C ALA A 117 10.89 -10.03 9.09
N ASN A 118 11.79 -10.46 8.20
CA ASN A 118 11.50 -10.56 6.77
C ASN A 118 10.50 -11.66 6.44
N ILE A 119 10.66 -12.86 7.03
CA ILE A 119 9.76 -13.99 6.80
C ILE A 119 8.33 -13.65 7.24
N ASP A 120 8.19 -13.06 8.43
CA ASP A 120 6.89 -12.67 8.98
C ASP A 120 6.21 -11.60 8.12
N PHE A 121 6.97 -10.64 7.59
CA PHE A 121 6.45 -9.66 6.64
C PHE A 121 5.87 -10.34 5.39
N HIS A 122 6.61 -11.25 4.76
CA HIS A 122 6.15 -11.95 3.56
C HIS A 122 4.95 -12.87 3.81
N ASN A 123 4.76 -13.29 5.06
CA ASN A 123 3.60 -14.07 5.52
C ASN A 123 2.46 -13.21 6.07
N GLY A 124 2.61 -11.88 6.12
CA GLY A 124 1.60 -10.94 6.63
C GLY A 124 1.45 -10.92 8.16
N ASN A 125 2.44 -11.42 8.90
CA ASN A 125 2.50 -11.42 10.36
C ASN A 125 3.15 -10.12 10.84
N PHE A 126 2.46 -8.99 10.71
CA PHE A 126 3.06 -7.66 10.92
C PHE A 126 3.50 -7.41 12.36
N ASP A 127 2.73 -7.85 13.35
CA ASP A 127 3.07 -7.66 14.76
C ASP A 127 4.39 -8.37 15.11
N ASP A 128 4.52 -9.63 14.68
CA ASP A 128 5.74 -10.43 14.88
C ASP A 128 6.91 -9.84 14.08
N SER A 129 6.69 -9.44 12.83
CA SER A 129 7.69 -8.78 11.99
C SER A 129 8.22 -7.49 12.62
N LEU A 130 7.33 -6.63 13.14
CA LEU A 130 7.72 -5.40 13.85
C LEU A 130 8.47 -5.69 15.14
N GLN A 131 8.06 -6.71 15.90
CA GLN A 131 8.73 -7.13 17.13
C GLN A 131 10.15 -7.62 16.81
N HIS A 132 10.31 -8.51 15.85
CA HIS A 132 11.61 -9.05 15.45
C HIS A 132 12.52 -7.95 14.86
N ALA A 133 12.01 -7.08 13.99
CA ALA A 133 12.80 -5.98 13.44
C ALA A 133 13.34 -5.04 14.54
N LYS A 134 12.50 -4.65 15.50
CA LYS A 134 12.91 -3.83 16.65
C LYS A 134 13.91 -4.58 17.56
N ALA A 135 13.72 -5.87 17.77
CA ALA A 135 14.65 -6.69 18.56
C ALA A 135 16.02 -6.80 17.89
N ALA A 136 16.07 -6.95 16.55
CA ALA A 136 17.33 -6.97 15.81
C ALA A 136 18.09 -5.63 15.91
N ILE A 137 17.40 -4.50 15.79
CA ILE A 137 18.01 -3.14 15.90
C ILE A 137 18.54 -2.88 17.31
N ASN A 138 17.79 -3.30 18.35
CA ASN A 138 18.12 -3.00 19.76
C ASN A 138 18.98 -4.09 20.41
N SER A 139 19.46 -5.07 19.68
CA SER A 139 20.28 -6.16 20.24
C SER A 139 21.58 -5.62 20.84
N PRO A 140 21.88 -5.87 22.13
CA PRO A 140 23.08 -5.36 22.78
C PRO A 140 24.29 -6.19 22.39
N ILE A 141 24.95 -5.86 21.30
CA ILE A 141 26.22 -6.48 20.93
C ILE A 141 27.36 -5.68 21.56
N LYS A 142 28.14 -6.30 22.45
CA LYS A 142 29.31 -5.66 23.08
C LYS A 142 30.38 -5.20 22.08
N SER A 143 30.35 -5.69 20.84
CA SER A 143 31.33 -5.39 19.79
C SER A 143 30.88 -4.35 18.77
N GLY A 144 29.68 -3.77 18.91
CA GLY A 144 29.18 -2.74 17.99
C GLY A 144 27.68 -2.85 17.75
N SER A 145 27.11 -1.77 17.19
CA SER A 145 25.73 -1.76 16.69
C SER A 145 25.60 -2.64 15.44
N LEU A 146 24.36 -2.96 15.07
CA LEU A 146 24.03 -3.55 13.76
C LEU A 146 24.70 -2.71 12.65
N ASP A 147 25.19 -3.40 11.61
CA ASP A 147 25.73 -2.72 10.42
C ASP A 147 24.73 -1.65 9.93
N PRO A 148 25.20 -0.44 9.61
CA PRO A 148 24.33 0.65 9.16
C PRO A 148 23.41 0.29 7.99
N ILE A 149 23.83 -0.60 7.10
CA ILE A 149 23.03 -1.07 5.95
C ILE A 149 21.85 -1.91 6.46
N ASP A 150 22.11 -2.91 7.31
CA ASP A 150 21.06 -3.77 7.83
C ASP A 150 20.11 -3.01 8.78
N GLN A 151 20.64 -2.06 9.54
CA GLN A 151 19.81 -1.15 10.33
C GLN A 151 18.90 -0.31 9.43
N GLY A 152 19.44 0.24 8.33
CA GLY A 152 18.67 0.99 7.34
C GLY A 152 17.57 0.14 6.68
N ARG A 153 17.88 -1.12 6.33
CA ARG A 153 16.91 -2.08 5.76
C ARG A 153 15.78 -2.40 6.73
N LEU A 154 16.09 -2.63 8.01
CA LEU A 154 15.07 -2.91 9.01
C LEU A 154 14.18 -1.71 9.30
N ILE A 155 14.73 -0.49 9.38
CA ILE A 155 13.93 0.73 9.53
C ILE A 155 13.04 0.92 8.28
N ARG A 156 13.54 0.65 7.07
CA ARG A 156 12.77 0.69 5.83
C ARG A 156 11.62 -0.34 5.86
N LEU A 157 11.86 -1.55 6.34
CA LEU A 157 10.81 -2.58 6.53
C LEU A 157 9.75 -2.13 7.54
N ILE A 158 10.17 -1.61 8.71
CA ILE A 158 9.25 -1.08 9.73
C ILE A 158 8.41 0.07 9.13
N CYS A 159 9.02 0.97 8.37
CA CYS A 159 8.31 2.07 7.71
C CYS A 159 7.27 1.55 6.70
N CYS A 160 7.63 0.55 5.89
CA CYS A 160 6.72 -0.07 4.93
C CYS A 160 5.50 -0.71 5.60
N ILE A 161 5.70 -1.46 6.69
CA ILE A 161 4.59 -2.04 7.47
C ILE A 161 3.68 -0.92 8.00
N ASN A 162 4.26 0.12 8.59
CA ASN A 162 3.48 1.24 9.13
C ASN A 162 2.75 2.04 8.02
N LEU A 163 3.31 2.12 6.82
CA LEU A 163 2.61 2.69 5.66
C LEU A 163 1.38 1.86 5.29
N ILE A 164 1.49 0.54 5.26
CA ILE A 164 0.39 -0.38 4.98
C ILE A 164 -0.69 -0.25 6.06
N LEU A 165 -0.28 -0.16 7.32
CA LEU A 165 -1.17 0.03 8.46
C LEU A 165 -1.68 1.47 8.61
N SER A 166 -1.13 2.43 7.83
CA SER A 166 -1.43 3.88 7.89
C SER A 166 -1.16 4.53 9.26
N ASP A 167 -0.09 4.11 9.90
CA ASP A 167 0.41 4.72 11.15
C ASP A 167 1.41 5.85 10.83
N ILE A 168 0.89 7.07 10.67
CA ILE A 168 1.68 8.24 10.27
C ILE A 168 2.74 8.60 11.31
N ASP A 169 2.46 8.43 12.59
CA ASP A 169 3.40 8.78 13.67
C ASP A 169 4.62 7.85 13.62
N GLN A 170 4.41 6.55 13.42
CA GLN A 170 5.51 5.60 13.27
C GLN A 170 6.29 5.82 11.96
N ILE A 171 5.65 6.21 10.86
CA ILE A 171 6.32 6.58 9.61
C ILE A 171 7.24 7.79 9.84
N ASN A 172 6.77 8.83 10.51
CA ASN A 172 7.57 10.02 10.84
C ASN A 172 8.73 9.65 11.77
N LYS A 173 8.52 8.73 12.72
CA LYS A 173 9.59 8.21 13.57
C LYS A 173 10.64 7.48 12.75
N CYS A 174 10.27 6.60 11.84
CA CYS A 174 11.23 5.93 10.93
C CYS A 174 12.06 6.93 10.12
N ALA A 175 11.41 8.00 9.61
CA ALA A 175 12.11 9.07 8.88
C ALA A 175 13.12 9.81 9.76
N SER A 176 12.85 10.00 11.05
CA SER A 176 13.79 10.55 12.02
C SER A 176 14.92 9.57 12.34
N ASP A 177 14.59 8.31 12.61
CA ASP A 177 15.54 7.27 13.02
C ASP A 177 16.59 7.01 11.93
N ILE A 178 16.18 6.93 10.65
CA ILE A 178 17.10 6.71 9.52
C ILE A 178 18.09 7.85 9.32
N LEU A 179 17.72 9.08 9.64
CA LEU A 179 18.60 10.24 9.56
C LEU A 179 19.69 10.22 10.62
N ASN A 180 19.45 9.57 11.76
CA ASN A 180 20.41 9.44 12.85
C ASN A 180 21.49 8.39 12.59
N ILE A 181 21.34 7.56 11.53
CA ILE A 181 22.37 6.60 11.15
C ILE A 181 23.50 7.36 10.43
N ALA A 182 24.70 7.30 11.02
CA ALA A 182 25.90 7.88 10.42
C ALA A 182 26.22 7.18 9.08
N ASN A 183 26.55 7.97 8.08
CA ASN A 183 26.97 7.49 6.75
C ASN A 183 28.30 8.16 6.32
N PRO A 184 29.39 7.96 7.06
CA PRO A 184 30.66 8.64 6.79
C PRO A 184 31.27 8.20 5.45
N ASP A 185 31.03 6.96 5.03
CA ASP A 185 31.54 6.38 3.79
C ASP A 185 30.64 6.61 2.57
N GLY A 186 29.50 7.30 2.74
CA GLY A 186 28.57 7.60 1.64
C GLY A 186 27.89 6.34 1.07
N LEU A 187 27.61 5.33 1.90
CA LEU A 187 27.04 4.05 1.47
C LEU A 187 25.73 4.25 0.68
N ALA A 188 25.73 3.81 -0.58
CA ALA A 188 24.60 3.96 -1.50
C ALA A 188 23.33 3.32 -0.92
N GLU A 189 23.44 2.14 -0.32
CA GLU A 189 22.34 1.39 0.29
C GLU A 189 21.59 2.19 1.35
N LEU A 190 22.33 2.88 2.21
CA LEU A 190 21.72 3.71 3.24
C LEU A 190 21.05 4.94 2.65
N ASN A 191 21.58 5.51 1.57
CA ASN A 191 20.93 6.60 0.85
C ASN A 191 19.65 6.13 0.15
N HIS A 192 19.63 4.93 -0.43
CA HIS A 192 18.41 4.33 -1.00
C HIS A 192 17.34 4.10 0.08
N ALA A 193 17.73 3.58 1.26
CA ALA A 193 16.81 3.42 2.38
C ALA A 193 16.23 4.76 2.85
N LYS A 194 17.05 5.83 2.94
CA LYS A 194 16.60 7.19 3.28
C LYS A 194 15.59 7.71 2.26
N SER A 195 15.88 7.57 0.97
CA SER A 195 14.98 8.01 -0.11
C SER A 195 13.67 7.21 -0.12
N ALA A 196 13.73 5.89 0.08
CA ALA A 196 12.55 5.04 0.16
C ALA A 196 11.63 5.46 1.32
N ILE A 197 12.18 5.66 2.52
CA ILE A 197 11.43 6.09 3.70
C ILE A 197 10.83 7.49 3.49
N GLU A 198 11.57 8.42 2.88
CA GLU A 198 11.04 9.76 2.56
C GLU A 198 9.88 9.69 1.58
N SER A 199 9.96 8.83 0.55
CA SER A 199 8.85 8.63 -0.39
C SER A 199 7.59 8.08 0.29
N MET A 200 7.76 7.14 1.23
CA MET A 200 6.67 6.59 2.04
C MET A 200 6.03 7.66 2.95
N ARG A 201 6.85 8.51 3.57
CA ARG A 201 6.40 9.62 4.41
C ARG A 201 5.59 10.65 3.60
N LEU A 202 6.09 11.01 2.42
CA LEU A 202 5.39 11.93 1.51
C LEU A 202 4.07 11.34 1.00
N LEU A 203 4.03 10.06 0.66
CA LEU A 203 2.78 9.37 0.30
C LEU A 203 1.77 9.43 1.45
N ALA A 204 2.21 9.15 2.68
CA ALA A 204 1.35 9.18 3.86
C ALA A 204 0.79 10.59 4.16
N SER A 205 1.58 11.64 3.89
CA SER A 205 1.15 13.03 4.04
C SER A 205 0.32 13.55 2.87
N GLY A 206 0.19 12.79 1.78
CA GLY A 206 -0.60 13.18 0.60
C GLY A 206 0.14 14.08 -0.38
N ASP A 207 1.47 14.19 -0.30
CA ASP A 207 2.31 14.85 -1.30
C ASP A 207 2.72 13.82 -2.37
N TYR A 208 1.76 13.47 -3.23
CA TYR A 208 1.91 12.37 -4.18
C TYR A 208 2.92 12.66 -5.28
N ARG A 209 3.10 13.93 -5.68
CA ARG A 209 4.05 14.30 -6.73
C ARG A 209 5.48 14.01 -6.30
N ARG A 210 5.89 14.54 -5.16
CA ARG A 210 7.25 14.32 -4.65
C ARG A 210 7.47 12.86 -4.24
N ALA A 211 6.45 12.23 -3.66
CA ALA A 211 6.50 10.80 -3.33
C ALA A 211 6.79 9.95 -4.57
N TYR A 212 6.10 10.24 -5.69
CA TYR A 212 6.31 9.54 -6.97
C TYR A 212 7.72 9.74 -7.52
N GLU A 213 8.18 10.99 -7.60
CA GLU A 213 9.51 11.31 -8.15
C GLU A 213 10.62 10.56 -7.42
N ILE A 214 10.60 10.59 -6.08
CA ILE A 214 11.60 9.91 -5.26
C ILE A 214 11.46 8.38 -5.38
N ALA A 215 10.28 7.84 -5.22
CA ALA A 215 10.05 6.40 -5.25
C ALA A 215 10.40 5.80 -6.62
N ASN A 216 10.00 6.46 -7.71
CA ASN A 216 10.29 6.00 -9.07
C ASN A 216 11.80 6.01 -9.36
N SER A 217 12.52 7.02 -8.89
CA SER A 217 13.98 7.05 -8.99
C SER A 217 14.65 5.88 -8.25
N VAL A 218 14.19 5.58 -7.02
CA VAL A 218 14.71 4.43 -6.25
C VAL A 218 14.41 3.12 -6.96
N VAL A 219 13.18 2.93 -7.48
CA VAL A 219 12.80 1.71 -8.24
C VAL A 219 13.72 1.52 -9.44
N GLN A 220 13.95 2.57 -10.24
CA GLN A 220 14.80 2.49 -11.43
C GLN A 220 16.26 2.13 -11.08
N ILE A 221 16.81 2.72 -10.02
CA ILE A 221 18.18 2.42 -9.57
C ILE A 221 18.27 0.96 -9.11
N GLU A 222 17.38 0.53 -8.20
CA GLU A 222 17.40 -0.80 -7.60
C GLU A 222 17.15 -1.89 -8.65
N GLU A 223 16.34 -1.63 -9.68
CA GLU A 223 16.14 -2.55 -10.82
C GLU A 223 17.38 -2.63 -11.72
N THR A 224 18.04 -1.49 -11.97
CA THR A 224 19.31 -1.46 -12.74
C THR A 224 20.41 -2.22 -12.02
N GLU A 225 20.43 -2.18 -10.69
CA GLU A 225 21.33 -2.97 -9.84
C GLU A 225 20.96 -4.47 -9.80
N GLY A 226 19.81 -4.86 -10.39
CA GLY A 226 19.35 -6.24 -10.44
C GLY A 226 18.87 -6.79 -9.10
N ARG A 227 18.32 -5.95 -8.23
CA ARG A 227 17.80 -6.37 -6.93
C ARG A 227 16.60 -7.31 -7.07
N THR A 228 16.65 -8.40 -6.33
CA THR A 228 15.63 -9.46 -6.36
C THR A 228 15.35 -10.02 -4.96
N GLY A 229 14.38 -10.91 -4.86
CA GLY A 229 14.06 -11.60 -3.61
C GLY A 229 13.56 -10.62 -2.54
N VAL A 230 14.07 -10.76 -1.33
CA VAL A 230 13.72 -9.89 -0.20
C VAL A 230 14.22 -8.45 -0.36
N SER A 231 15.15 -8.23 -1.29
CA SER A 231 15.73 -6.91 -1.59
C SER A 231 15.08 -6.21 -2.78
N ALA A 232 14.06 -6.81 -3.41
CA ALA A 232 13.32 -6.17 -4.50
C ALA A 232 12.63 -4.88 -4.02
N PRO A 233 12.51 -3.84 -4.87
CA PRO A 233 11.98 -2.53 -4.48
C PRO A 233 10.45 -2.51 -4.31
N PHE A 234 9.92 -3.44 -3.52
CA PHE A 234 8.48 -3.60 -3.29
C PHE A 234 7.83 -2.33 -2.75
N ASP A 235 8.39 -1.76 -1.70
CA ASP A 235 7.85 -0.61 -0.99
C ASP A 235 7.79 0.65 -1.87
N CYS A 236 8.86 0.98 -2.59
CA CYS A 236 8.89 2.09 -3.52
C CYS A 236 7.96 1.86 -4.73
N ARG A 237 7.89 0.64 -5.26
CA ARG A 237 6.93 0.30 -6.32
C ARG A 237 5.49 0.42 -5.83
N PHE A 238 5.21 0.04 -4.58
CA PHE A 238 3.90 0.27 -3.96
C PHE A 238 3.58 1.76 -3.85
N VAL A 239 4.55 2.61 -3.48
CA VAL A 239 4.39 4.08 -3.49
C VAL A 239 4.08 4.58 -4.89
N VAL A 240 4.83 4.14 -5.92
CA VAL A 240 4.59 4.49 -7.34
C VAL A 240 3.16 4.16 -7.76
N ILE A 241 2.70 2.92 -7.52
CA ILE A 241 1.34 2.48 -7.84
C ILE A 241 0.29 3.36 -7.16
N ARG A 242 0.48 3.67 -5.88
CA ARG A 242 -0.43 4.51 -5.12
C ARG A 242 -0.49 5.94 -5.67
N CYS A 243 0.65 6.51 -6.05
CA CYS A 243 0.71 7.85 -6.65
C CYS A 243 0.06 7.88 -8.03
N LEU A 244 0.35 6.92 -8.91
CA LEU A 244 -0.28 6.79 -10.23
C LEU A 244 -1.81 6.72 -10.11
N TYR A 245 -2.31 5.95 -9.13
CA TYR A 245 -3.74 5.91 -8.84
C TYR A 245 -4.30 7.27 -8.40
N GLU A 246 -3.61 8.00 -7.51
CA GLU A 246 -4.06 9.33 -7.07
C GLU A 246 -3.93 10.39 -8.19
N PHE A 247 -3.03 10.21 -9.15
CA PHE A 247 -2.95 11.01 -10.39
C PHE A 247 -4.06 10.69 -11.40
N SER A 248 -4.87 9.64 -11.15
CA SER A 248 -5.85 9.10 -12.11
C SER A 248 -5.23 8.49 -13.38
N LEU A 249 -3.96 8.07 -13.32
CA LEU A 249 -3.25 7.31 -14.35
C LEU A 249 -3.51 5.83 -14.13
N ILE A 250 -4.70 5.39 -14.50
CA ILE A 250 -5.23 4.07 -14.10
C ILE A 250 -4.56 2.93 -14.83
N SER A 251 -4.30 3.10 -16.14
CA SER A 251 -3.64 2.09 -16.96
C SER A 251 -2.23 1.81 -16.46
N GLU A 252 -1.47 2.88 -16.19
CA GLU A 252 -0.11 2.81 -15.68
C GLU A 252 -0.08 2.21 -14.26
N ALA A 253 -1.05 2.56 -13.41
CA ALA A 253 -1.17 1.96 -12.09
C ALA A 253 -1.42 0.45 -12.15
N LEU A 254 -2.28 -0.01 -13.07
CA LEU A 254 -2.56 -1.44 -13.28
C LEU A 254 -1.35 -2.19 -13.86
N GLU A 255 -0.62 -1.58 -14.78
CA GLU A 255 0.62 -2.14 -15.34
C GLU A 255 1.68 -2.36 -14.26
N GLN A 256 1.97 -1.32 -13.46
CA GLN A 256 2.91 -1.43 -12.35
C GLN A 256 2.45 -2.43 -11.28
N LEU A 257 1.15 -2.55 -11.07
CA LEU A 257 0.58 -3.52 -10.14
C LEU A 257 0.79 -4.96 -10.63
N GLU A 258 0.65 -5.21 -11.95
CA GLU A 258 0.89 -6.54 -12.52
C GLU A 258 2.37 -6.92 -12.45
N VAL A 259 3.29 -5.98 -12.72
CA VAL A 259 4.74 -6.20 -12.50
C VAL A 259 5.01 -6.62 -11.06
N LEU A 260 4.44 -5.90 -10.09
CA LEU A 260 4.61 -6.22 -8.68
C LEU A 260 4.01 -7.59 -8.31
N ARG A 261 2.86 -7.92 -8.88
CA ARG A 261 2.20 -9.21 -8.70
C ARG A 261 3.06 -10.38 -9.21
N GLU A 262 3.64 -10.25 -10.41
CA GLU A 262 4.55 -11.26 -10.96
C GLU A 262 5.81 -11.42 -10.10
N GLN A 263 6.38 -10.31 -9.64
CA GLN A 263 7.51 -10.33 -8.72
C GLN A 263 7.15 -11.04 -7.40
N SER A 264 5.94 -10.81 -6.87
CA SER A 264 5.49 -11.45 -5.62
C SER A 264 5.41 -12.98 -5.74
N ILE A 265 5.03 -13.49 -6.89
CA ILE A 265 4.99 -14.94 -7.18
C ILE A 265 6.42 -15.51 -7.20
N LYS A 266 7.34 -14.85 -7.92
CA LYS A 266 8.75 -15.24 -7.98
C LYS A 266 9.40 -15.20 -6.59
N ASN A 267 9.05 -14.20 -5.79
CA ASN A 267 9.59 -13.97 -4.45
C ASN A 267 8.85 -14.76 -3.35
N LYS A 268 7.93 -15.66 -3.71
CA LYS A 268 7.14 -16.49 -2.77
C LYS A 268 6.47 -15.66 -1.66
N SER A 269 6.12 -14.41 -1.95
CA SER A 269 5.51 -13.49 -0.98
C SER A 269 3.99 -13.56 -1.06
N ASN A 270 3.38 -14.33 -0.18
CA ASN A 270 1.93 -14.43 -0.09
C ASN A 270 1.29 -13.07 0.19
N PHE A 271 1.85 -12.29 1.13
CA PHE A 271 1.30 -11.01 1.50
C PHE A 271 1.27 -10.02 0.32
N ILE A 272 2.41 -9.85 -0.39
CA ILE A 272 2.49 -8.92 -1.53
C ILE A 272 1.54 -9.35 -2.65
N PHE A 273 1.44 -10.65 -2.93
CA PHE A 273 0.49 -11.19 -3.89
C PHE A 273 -0.96 -10.80 -3.56
N TRP A 274 -1.39 -11.04 -2.31
CA TRP A 274 -2.75 -10.69 -1.88
C TRP A 274 -3.00 -9.19 -1.87
N LEU A 275 -1.99 -8.39 -1.50
CA LEU A 275 -2.07 -6.93 -1.58
C LEU A 275 -2.27 -6.44 -3.01
N CYS A 276 -1.62 -7.07 -4.00
CA CYS A 276 -1.81 -6.77 -5.42
C CYS A 276 -3.21 -7.15 -5.90
N GLU A 277 -3.72 -8.34 -5.55
CA GLU A 277 -5.08 -8.75 -5.91
C GLU A 277 -6.11 -7.76 -5.36
N VAL A 278 -6.00 -7.39 -4.09
CA VAL A 278 -6.91 -6.40 -3.46
C VAL A 278 -6.71 -5.00 -4.02
N GLY A 279 -5.48 -4.60 -4.32
CA GLY A 279 -5.15 -3.34 -4.99
C GLY A 279 -5.84 -3.21 -6.35
N LYS A 280 -5.83 -4.28 -7.15
CA LYS A 280 -6.54 -4.36 -8.43
C LYS A 280 -8.05 -4.18 -8.25
N LEU A 281 -8.64 -4.87 -7.27
CA LEU A 281 -10.06 -4.74 -6.96
C LEU A 281 -10.43 -3.31 -6.52
N ARG A 282 -9.56 -2.66 -5.74
CA ARG A 282 -9.72 -1.24 -5.39
C ARG A 282 -9.75 -0.33 -6.61
N ILE A 283 -8.85 -0.55 -7.56
CA ILE A 283 -8.78 0.25 -8.80
C ILE A 283 -10.04 0.02 -9.63
N LEU A 284 -10.44 -1.24 -9.84
CA LEU A 284 -11.63 -1.61 -10.61
C LEU A 284 -12.94 -1.15 -9.96
N SER A 285 -13.05 -1.17 -8.62
CA SER A 285 -14.24 -0.69 -7.90
C SER A 285 -14.54 0.80 -8.09
N ARG A 286 -13.65 1.54 -8.71
CA ARG A 286 -13.82 2.92 -9.15
C ARG A 286 -14.91 3.05 -10.23
N ASN A 287 -15.05 2.04 -11.09
CA ASN A 287 -16.06 1.98 -12.12
C ASN A 287 -17.24 1.10 -11.66
N ILE A 288 -18.44 1.66 -11.66
CA ILE A 288 -19.66 0.94 -11.23
C ILE A 288 -19.96 -0.26 -12.14
N ASN A 289 -19.61 -0.20 -13.44
CA ASN A 289 -19.80 -1.31 -14.38
C ASN A 289 -19.03 -2.57 -13.96
N ASP A 290 -17.89 -2.40 -13.31
CA ASP A 290 -17.02 -3.50 -12.91
C ASP A 290 -17.38 -4.09 -11.55
N LEU A 291 -18.28 -3.44 -10.77
CA LEU A 291 -18.58 -3.83 -9.39
C LEU A 291 -19.13 -5.27 -9.28
N GLY A 292 -19.86 -5.75 -10.28
CA GLY A 292 -20.33 -7.14 -10.33
C GLY A 292 -19.17 -8.13 -10.35
N GLN A 293 -18.22 -7.91 -11.24
CA GLN A 293 -17.01 -8.74 -11.37
C GLN A 293 -16.12 -8.61 -10.13
N VAL A 294 -15.99 -7.40 -9.59
CA VAL A 294 -15.22 -7.15 -8.36
C VAL A 294 -15.85 -7.89 -7.19
N SER A 295 -17.18 -7.87 -7.03
CA SER A 295 -17.89 -8.61 -5.99
C SER A 295 -17.67 -10.13 -6.09
N GLN A 296 -17.77 -10.67 -7.30
CA GLN A 296 -17.50 -12.09 -7.54
C GLN A 296 -16.05 -12.44 -7.15
N LYS A 297 -15.10 -11.61 -7.52
CA LYS A 297 -13.68 -11.83 -7.18
C LYS A 297 -13.40 -11.75 -5.69
N VAL A 298 -14.09 -10.89 -4.95
CA VAL A 298 -14.01 -10.84 -3.48
C VAL A 298 -14.46 -12.16 -2.87
N GLU A 299 -15.56 -12.76 -3.36
CA GLU A 299 -16.03 -14.07 -2.87
C GLU A 299 -15.04 -15.19 -3.21
N GLU A 300 -14.47 -15.21 -4.42
CA GLU A 300 -13.44 -16.18 -4.80
C GLU A 300 -12.19 -16.08 -3.87
N LEU A 301 -11.77 -14.87 -3.50
CA LEU A 301 -10.67 -14.67 -2.56
C LEU A 301 -11.06 -15.15 -1.15
N ARG A 302 -12.31 -14.94 -0.74
CA ARG A 302 -12.82 -15.41 0.56
C ARG A 302 -12.87 -16.93 0.63
N GLU A 303 -13.30 -17.60 -0.43
CA GLU A 303 -13.27 -19.07 -0.53
C GLU A 303 -11.85 -19.62 -0.41
N LYS A 304 -10.86 -19.00 -1.08
CA LYS A 304 -9.46 -19.39 -0.95
C LYS A 304 -8.94 -19.30 0.49
N LEU A 305 -9.32 -18.25 1.23
CA LEU A 305 -8.95 -18.12 2.65
C LEU A 305 -9.54 -19.23 3.52
N LEU A 306 -10.75 -19.69 3.20
CA LEU A 306 -11.40 -20.78 3.95
C LEU A 306 -10.75 -22.13 3.67
N LEU A 307 -10.23 -22.33 2.46
CA LEU A 307 -9.59 -23.59 2.05
C LEU A 307 -8.14 -23.71 2.55
N ASP A 308 -7.47 -22.60 2.81
CA ASP A 308 -6.06 -22.58 3.24
C ASP A 308 -5.86 -21.80 4.56
N PRO A 309 -5.78 -22.50 5.70
CA PRO A 309 -5.57 -21.86 7.01
C PRO A 309 -4.28 -21.05 7.13
N THR A 310 -3.28 -21.31 6.28
CA THR A 310 -2.02 -20.54 6.30
C THR A 310 -2.21 -19.10 5.84
N LEU A 311 -3.30 -18.82 5.10
CA LEU A 311 -3.65 -17.50 4.59
C LEU A 311 -4.52 -16.67 5.55
N LYS A 312 -4.77 -17.15 6.78
CA LYS A 312 -5.64 -16.46 7.76
C LYS A 312 -5.27 -14.98 7.98
N ASN A 313 -3.97 -14.67 7.91
CA ASN A 313 -3.46 -13.31 8.10
C ASN A 313 -3.80 -12.36 6.94
N MET A 314 -4.32 -12.88 5.81
CA MET A 314 -4.79 -12.10 4.66
C MET A 314 -6.28 -11.74 4.73
N ALA A 315 -7.00 -12.22 5.75
CA ALA A 315 -8.46 -12.04 5.87
C ALA A 315 -8.88 -10.57 5.86
N TRP A 316 -8.14 -9.71 6.53
CA TRP A 316 -8.41 -8.27 6.57
C TRP A 316 -8.27 -7.59 5.19
N LEU A 317 -7.41 -8.11 4.30
CA LEU A 317 -7.28 -7.60 2.93
C LEU A 317 -8.56 -7.88 2.13
N VAL A 318 -9.14 -9.07 2.29
CA VAL A 318 -10.41 -9.42 1.63
C VAL A 318 -11.57 -8.58 2.18
N ASP A 319 -11.60 -8.35 3.50
CA ASP A 319 -12.55 -7.44 4.11
C ASP A 319 -12.39 -6.01 3.58
N LEU A 320 -11.16 -5.56 3.38
CA LEU A 320 -10.84 -4.28 2.77
C LEU A 320 -11.37 -4.19 1.33
N ALA A 321 -11.20 -5.25 0.51
CA ALA A 321 -11.75 -5.31 -0.84
C ALA A 321 -13.29 -5.25 -0.81
N GLU A 322 -13.94 -5.97 0.11
CA GLU A 322 -15.39 -5.89 0.29
C GLU A 322 -15.84 -4.48 0.68
N ILE A 323 -15.11 -3.78 1.56
CA ILE A 323 -15.38 -2.38 1.92
C ILE A 323 -15.38 -1.47 0.69
N PHE A 324 -14.45 -1.66 -0.26
CA PHE A 324 -14.42 -0.85 -1.48
C PHE A 324 -15.70 -1.03 -2.31
N VAL A 325 -16.18 -2.26 -2.46
CA VAL A 325 -17.43 -2.57 -3.18
C VAL A 325 -18.63 -1.99 -2.43
N LYS A 326 -18.75 -2.28 -1.13
CA LYS A 326 -19.90 -1.88 -0.31
C LYS A 326 -20.00 -0.36 -0.12
N ASN A 327 -18.89 0.35 -0.09
CA ASN A 327 -18.88 1.81 -0.16
C ASN A 327 -19.42 2.32 -1.49
N SER A 328 -19.10 1.65 -2.60
CA SER A 328 -19.59 2.04 -3.93
C SER A 328 -21.08 1.77 -4.09
N THR A 329 -21.62 0.76 -3.40
CA THR A 329 -23.04 0.41 -3.38
C THR A 329 -23.82 1.05 -2.22
N ASN A 330 -23.16 1.85 -1.39
CA ASN A 330 -23.77 2.54 -0.24
C ASN A 330 -24.36 1.62 0.84
N GLU A 331 -23.77 0.44 1.02
CA GLU A 331 -24.18 -0.53 2.05
C GLU A 331 -23.51 -0.25 3.41
N ILE A 332 -23.87 0.89 4.02
CA ILE A 332 -23.21 1.46 5.22
C ILE A 332 -23.17 0.47 6.39
N ALA A 333 -24.24 -0.26 6.66
CA ALA A 333 -24.30 -1.22 7.76
C ALA A 333 -23.23 -2.33 7.61
N ARG A 334 -23.05 -2.84 6.39
CA ARG A 334 -22.03 -3.86 6.11
C ARG A 334 -20.61 -3.29 6.23
N VAL A 335 -20.36 -2.08 5.71
CA VAL A 335 -19.08 -1.39 5.88
C VAL A 335 -18.74 -1.21 7.36
N ASN A 336 -19.68 -0.73 8.18
CA ASN A 336 -19.46 -0.57 9.61
C ASN A 336 -19.12 -1.89 10.31
N SER A 337 -19.81 -2.99 9.95
CA SER A 337 -19.51 -4.33 10.47
C SER A 337 -18.09 -4.78 10.13
N LEU A 338 -17.66 -4.60 8.87
CA LEU A 338 -16.30 -4.95 8.43
C LEU A 338 -15.23 -4.10 9.10
N VAL A 339 -15.46 -2.79 9.25
CA VAL A 339 -14.55 -1.88 9.96
C VAL A 339 -14.44 -2.25 11.44
N SER A 340 -15.55 -2.60 12.09
CA SER A 340 -15.55 -3.01 13.50
C SER A 340 -14.79 -4.32 13.71
N ARG A 341 -14.90 -5.27 12.78
CA ARG A 341 -14.16 -6.54 12.83
C ARG A 341 -12.64 -6.32 12.72
N ASN A 342 -12.21 -5.32 11.97
CA ASN A 342 -10.79 -4.99 11.72
C ASN A 342 -10.36 -3.70 12.47
N HIS A 343 -10.91 -3.46 13.67
CA HIS A 343 -10.66 -2.24 14.44
C HIS A 343 -9.19 -2.02 14.84
N ASN A 344 -8.42 -3.10 14.90
CA ASN A 344 -6.98 -3.09 15.17
C ASN A 344 -6.12 -2.69 13.96
N ILE A 345 -6.72 -2.56 12.75
CA ILE A 345 -6.01 -2.17 11.54
C ILE A 345 -6.34 -0.70 11.22
N PRO A 346 -5.42 0.27 11.49
CA PRO A 346 -5.68 1.70 11.32
C PRO A 346 -6.13 2.07 9.91
N TYR A 347 -5.58 1.43 8.88
CA TYR A 347 -5.96 1.68 7.49
C TYR A 347 -7.43 1.34 7.20
N VAL A 348 -7.94 0.21 7.72
CA VAL A 348 -9.36 -0.16 7.57
C VAL A 348 -10.25 0.85 8.29
N LYS A 349 -9.86 1.27 9.49
CA LYS A 349 -10.56 2.29 10.27
C LYS A 349 -10.59 3.65 9.56
N LEU A 350 -9.46 4.06 8.97
CA LEU A 350 -9.36 5.30 8.21
C LEU A 350 -10.26 5.27 6.97
N LEU A 351 -10.25 4.18 6.21
CA LEU A 351 -11.10 4.02 5.03
C LEU A 351 -12.58 4.00 5.37
N GLY A 352 -12.95 3.36 6.46
CA GLY A 352 -14.33 3.38 6.94
C GLY A 352 -14.81 4.80 7.25
N ARG A 353 -13.92 5.65 7.82
CA ARG A 353 -14.25 7.04 8.17
C ARG A 353 -14.25 8.00 6.98
N THR A 354 -13.26 7.90 6.08
CA THR A 354 -13.04 8.90 5.01
C THR A 354 -13.72 8.57 3.69
N ARG A 355 -14.19 7.33 3.49
CA ARG A 355 -14.73 6.86 2.21
C ARG A 355 -16.21 6.52 2.22
N MET A 356 -16.89 6.63 3.33
CA MET A 356 -18.34 6.57 3.31
C MET A 356 -18.85 7.74 2.44
N LYS A 357 -19.44 7.44 1.29
CA LYS A 357 -20.07 8.44 0.40
C LYS A 357 -21.03 9.39 1.14
N ASN A 358 -21.52 8.96 2.29
CA ASN A 358 -22.45 9.63 3.16
C ASN A 358 -21.88 9.89 4.56
N PHE A 359 -20.57 10.10 4.72
CA PHE A 359 -20.13 10.89 5.83
C PHE A 359 -20.58 12.33 5.56
N ASN A 360 -21.89 12.52 5.59
CA ASN A 360 -22.47 13.82 5.82
C ASN A 360 -22.06 14.14 7.25
N PHE A 361 -21.05 14.96 7.39
CA PHE A 361 -20.93 15.72 8.60
C PHE A 361 -22.25 16.47 8.74
N GLU A 362 -23.11 16.01 9.63
CA GLU A 362 -24.39 16.65 9.89
C GLU A 362 -24.19 18.08 10.40
N ASP A 363 -22.98 18.35 10.90
CA ASP A 363 -22.59 19.60 11.54
C ASP A 363 -21.30 20.18 10.95
N LEU A 364 -21.36 21.44 10.56
CA LEU A 364 -20.27 22.25 10.06
C LEU A 364 -19.09 22.34 11.05
N ASN A 365 -19.35 22.37 12.36
CA ASN A 365 -18.32 22.48 13.39
C ASN A 365 -17.46 21.20 13.43
N SER A 366 -18.07 20.04 13.23
CA SER A 366 -17.35 18.78 13.11
C SER A 366 -16.37 18.77 11.95
N VAL A 367 -16.73 19.37 10.81
CA VAL A 367 -15.81 19.50 9.67
C VAL A 367 -14.71 20.52 9.97
N LYS A 368 -15.04 21.65 10.60
CA LYS A 368 -14.05 22.67 11.00
C LYS A 368 -13.02 22.12 11.99
N ALA A 369 -13.40 21.13 12.79
CA ALA A 369 -12.52 20.46 13.75
C ALA A 369 -11.61 19.38 13.13
N LEU A 370 -11.77 19.05 11.83
CA LEU A 370 -10.87 18.10 11.15
C LEU A 370 -9.44 18.64 11.14
N PRO A 371 -8.43 17.76 11.28
CA PRO A 371 -7.03 18.16 11.20
C PRO A 371 -6.66 18.68 9.80
N GLU A 372 -5.59 19.44 9.73
CA GLU A 372 -4.99 20.01 8.51
C GLU A 372 -3.48 19.77 8.47
N ALA A 373 -3.00 18.74 9.18
CA ALA A 373 -1.58 18.46 9.31
C ALA A 373 -0.97 17.93 8.01
N THR A 374 -1.78 17.31 7.15
CA THR A 374 -1.34 16.71 5.88
C THR A 374 -2.05 17.35 4.69
N SER A 375 -1.43 17.29 3.50
CA SER A 375 -2.06 17.76 2.26
C SER A 375 -3.40 17.06 1.99
N PHE A 376 -3.46 15.75 2.28
CA PHE A 376 -4.73 15.00 2.14
C PHE A 376 -5.82 15.54 3.06
N GLU A 377 -5.53 15.77 4.34
CA GLU A 377 -6.49 16.29 5.31
C GLU A 377 -6.97 17.68 4.94
N LEU A 378 -6.05 18.55 4.52
CA LEU A 378 -6.37 19.90 4.09
C LEU A 378 -7.30 19.90 2.85
N ILE A 379 -6.98 19.10 1.83
CA ILE A 379 -7.83 18.97 0.62
C ILE A 379 -9.20 18.41 1.01
N TYR A 380 -9.24 17.32 1.79
CA TYR A 380 -10.48 16.67 2.19
C TYR A 380 -11.38 17.61 2.99
N LYS A 381 -10.84 18.28 4.00
CA LYS A 381 -11.57 19.25 4.83
C LYS A 381 -12.19 20.35 3.99
N ASN A 382 -11.43 20.95 3.09
CA ASN A 382 -11.92 22.05 2.24
C ASN A 382 -12.97 21.57 1.23
N ILE A 383 -12.87 20.36 0.68
CA ILE A 383 -13.95 19.76 -0.11
C ILE A 383 -15.23 19.62 0.74
N GLN A 384 -15.13 19.12 1.97
CA GLN A 384 -16.31 18.96 2.82
C GLN A 384 -16.91 20.32 3.21
N LEU A 385 -16.10 21.33 3.58
CA LEU A 385 -16.57 22.68 3.89
C LEU A 385 -17.31 23.32 2.69
N SER A 386 -16.86 23.07 1.46
CA SER A 386 -17.50 23.61 0.26
C SER A 386 -18.94 23.10 0.03
N LYS A 387 -19.34 22.01 0.68
CA LYS A 387 -20.69 21.42 0.57
C LYS A 387 -21.74 22.12 1.46
N PHE A 388 -21.32 22.87 2.47
CA PHE A 388 -22.24 23.51 3.43
C PHE A 388 -22.84 24.81 2.89
N LYS A 389 -24.13 24.77 2.54
CA LYS A 389 -24.88 25.94 2.04
C LYS A 389 -24.95 27.08 3.07
N SER A 390 -24.88 26.77 4.36
CA SER A 390 -24.89 27.76 5.44
C SER A 390 -23.71 28.74 5.42
N GLU A 391 -22.58 28.37 4.82
CA GLU A 391 -21.42 29.25 4.66
C GLU A 391 -21.60 30.31 3.54
N GLY A 392 -22.61 30.15 2.68
CA GLY A 392 -22.86 31.02 1.53
C GLY A 392 -21.97 30.75 0.32
N GLY A 393 -22.47 31.03 -0.87
CA GLY A 393 -21.83 30.63 -2.14
C GLY A 393 -20.42 31.18 -2.36
N LYS A 394 -20.06 32.33 -1.76
CA LYS A 394 -18.71 32.90 -1.85
C LYS A 394 -17.72 32.04 -1.09
N LYS A 395 -17.99 31.71 0.18
CA LYS A 395 -17.13 30.87 1.01
C LYS A 395 -17.05 29.43 0.49
N GLN A 396 -18.14 28.87 -0.01
CA GLN A 396 -18.11 27.55 -0.64
C GLN A 396 -17.09 27.50 -1.79
N ARG A 397 -17.05 28.54 -2.63
CA ARG A 397 -16.05 28.66 -3.71
C ARG A 397 -14.63 28.84 -3.18
N GLU A 398 -14.45 29.65 -2.14
CA GLU A 398 -13.13 29.84 -1.50
C GLU A 398 -12.57 28.52 -0.99
N TYR A 399 -13.35 27.73 -0.25
CA TYR A 399 -12.94 26.39 0.21
C TYR A 399 -12.60 25.47 -0.95
N LEU A 400 -13.43 25.42 -1.99
CA LEU A 400 -13.15 24.57 -3.15
C LEU A 400 -11.90 25.03 -3.90
N THR A 401 -11.65 26.34 -3.98
CA THR A 401 -10.42 26.89 -4.58
C THR A 401 -9.18 26.46 -3.80
N ILE A 402 -9.20 26.54 -2.46
CA ILE A 402 -8.10 26.06 -1.61
C ILE A 402 -7.85 24.57 -1.84
N ALA A 403 -8.92 23.76 -1.86
CA ALA A 403 -8.80 22.34 -2.11
C ALA A 403 -8.15 22.03 -3.47
N VAL A 404 -8.59 22.73 -4.53
CA VAL A 404 -8.09 22.54 -5.90
C VAL A 404 -6.62 22.96 -6.01
N GLN A 405 -6.23 24.10 -5.45
CA GLN A 405 -4.84 24.57 -5.46
C GLN A 405 -3.92 23.57 -4.76
N LYS A 406 -4.33 23.10 -3.57
CA LYS A 406 -3.55 22.06 -2.87
C LYS A 406 -3.54 20.72 -3.60
N GLY A 407 -4.63 20.36 -4.27
CA GLY A 407 -4.71 19.19 -5.12
C GLY A 407 -3.76 19.25 -6.31
N GLU A 408 -3.62 20.41 -6.94
CA GLU A 408 -2.67 20.67 -8.03
C GLU A 408 -1.23 20.56 -7.55
N GLU A 409 -0.88 21.18 -6.42
CA GLU A 409 0.44 21.09 -5.81
C GLU A 409 0.83 19.64 -5.49
N ALA A 410 -0.08 18.90 -4.87
CA ALA A 410 0.15 17.51 -4.45
C ALA A 410 0.01 16.48 -5.58
N GLY A 411 -0.58 16.82 -6.72
CA GLY A 411 -0.95 15.90 -7.78
C GLY A 411 -2.22 15.07 -7.49
N ALA A 412 -3.01 15.43 -6.48
CA ALA A 412 -4.15 14.66 -5.99
C ALA A 412 -5.40 14.86 -6.87
N ARG A 413 -5.75 13.90 -7.72
CA ARG A 413 -6.94 13.96 -8.61
C ARG A 413 -8.09 13.09 -8.12
N GLU A 414 -7.78 11.83 -7.70
CA GLU A 414 -8.83 10.87 -7.34
C GLU A 414 -9.67 11.30 -6.14
N ILE A 415 -9.12 12.09 -5.22
CA ILE A 415 -9.88 12.64 -4.09
C ILE A 415 -11.08 13.49 -4.55
N PHE A 416 -10.95 14.20 -5.68
CA PHE A 416 -12.02 14.99 -6.31
C PHE A 416 -12.97 14.10 -7.10
N LEU A 417 -12.46 13.20 -7.94
CA LEU A 417 -13.26 12.35 -8.83
C LEU A 417 -14.17 11.36 -8.11
N ARG A 418 -13.90 11.12 -6.82
CA ARG A 418 -14.74 10.28 -5.92
C ARG A 418 -15.92 11.03 -5.32
N GLN A 419 -15.96 12.37 -5.43
CA GLN A 419 -17.04 13.18 -4.85
C GLN A 419 -18.38 12.97 -5.59
N ASP A 420 -19.46 13.45 -4.98
CA ASP A 420 -20.79 13.47 -5.61
C ASP A 420 -20.85 14.37 -6.85
N ASN A 421 -21.86 14.19 -7.70
CA ASN A 421 -22.00 14.94 -8.94
C ASN A 421 -22.09 16.45 -8.70
N GLN A 422 -22.73 16.91 -7.61
CA GLN A 422 -22.83 18.32 -7.28
C GLN A 422 -21.44 18.94 -7.05
N THR A 423 -20.56 18.22 -6.36
CA THR A 423 -19.17 18.66 -6.16
C THR A 423 -18.39 18.65 -7.48
N LEU A 424 -18.57 17.62 -8.33
CA LEU A 424 -17.94 17.58 -9.64
C LEU A 424 -18.39 18.75 -10.53
N GLU A 425 -19.67 19.08 -10.54
CA GLU A 425 -20.22 20.26 -11.25
C GLU A 425 -19.63 21.57 -10.71
N ALA A 426 -19.46 21.68 -9.39
CA ALA A 426 -18.83 22.85 -8.79
C ALA A 426 -17.36 23.01 -9.22
N ILE A 427 -16.61 21.91 -9.39
CA ILE A 427 -15.25 21.91 -9.91
C ILE A 427 -15.24 22.35 -11.40
N ILE A 428 -16.16 21.84 -12.21
CA ILE A 428 -16.31 22.25 -13.62
C ILE A 428 -16.56 23.76 -13.72
N ASN A 429 -17.51 24.29 -12.95
CA ASN A 429 -17.81 25.72 -12.90
C ASN A 429 -16.63 26.57 -12.38
N LEU A 430 -15.77 25.98 -11.52
CA LEU A 430 -14.57 26.66 -11.03
C LEU A 430 -13.50 26.74 -12.12
N SER A 431 -13.38 25.71 -12.98
CA SER A 431 -12.39 25.68 -14.07
C SER A 431 -12.63 26.77 -15.12
N GLU A 432 -13.87 27.23 -15.29
CA GLU A 432 -14.19 28.34 -16.18
C GLU A 432 -13.69 29.70 -15.67
N LYS A 433 -13.34 29.79 -14.37
CA LYS A 433 -12.98 31.05 -13.69
C LYS A 433 -11.50 31.13 -13.31
N LEU A 434 -10.83 30.01 -13.23
CA LEU A 434 -9.42 29.91 -12.87
C LEU A 434 -8.62 29.40 -14.06
N ASN A 435 -7.58 30.11 -14.43
CA ASN A 435 -6.69 29.75 -15.54
C ASN A 435 -5.61 28.74 -15.04
N SER A 436 -5.96 27.45 -15.02
CA SER A 436 -5.05 26.35 -14.66
C SER A 436 -5.26 25.17 -15.60
N GLN A 437 -4.20 24.76 -16.32
CA GLN A 437 -4.22 23.58 -17.20
C GLN A 437 -4.57 22.30 -16.43
N TRP A 438 -4.08 22.20 -15.19
CA TRP A 438 -4.37 21.04 -14.34
C TRP A 438 -5.88 20.99 -14.00
N LEU A 439 -6.48 22.14 -13.64
CA LEU A 439 -7.89 22.22 -13.31
C LEU A 439 -8.78 21.98 -14.53
N GLU A 440 -8.38 22.46 -15.71
CA GLU A 440 -9.08 22.14 -16.98
C GLU A 440 -9.04 20.63 -17.26
N SER A 441 -7.89 19.99 -17.05
CA SER A 441 -7.75 18.55 -17.19
C SER A 441 -8.59 17.79 -16.16
N LEU A 442 -8.63 18.25 -14.90
CA LEU A 442 -9.50 17.69 -13.86
C LEU A 442 -10.97 17.85 -14.22
N SER A 443 -11.38 19.02 -14.72
CA SER A 443 -12.75 19.32 -15.17
C SER A 443 -13.20 18.34 -16.25
N ARG A 444 -12.35 18.06 -17.26
CA ARG A 444 -12.66 17.05 -18.28
C ARG A 444 -12.90 15.67 -17.66
N SER A 445 -12.06 15.25 -16.72
CA SER A 445 -12.27 13.98 -15.99
C SER A 445 -13.54 14.00 -15.14
N CYS A 446 -13.94 15.15 -14.58
CA CYS A 446 -15.21 15.28 -13.86
C CYS A 446 -16.41 15.10 -14.81
N ILE A 447 -16.37 15.69 -16.01
CA ILE A 447 -17.41 15.53 -17.04
C ILE A 447 -17.54 14.06 -17.45
N GLU A 448 -16.42 13.38 -17.71
CA GLU A 448 -16.41 11.96 -18.05
C GLU A 448 -17.00 11.11 -16.91
N ARG A 449 -16.61 11.39 -15.67
CA ARG A 449 -17.13 10.68 -14.50
C ARG A 449 -18.64 10.87 -14.31
N ILE A 450 -19.16 12.06 -14.53
CA ILE A 450 -20.61 12.34 -14.50
C ILE A 450 -21.32 11.57 -15.63
N LYS A 451 -20.75 11.58 -16.86
CA LYS A 451 -21.30 10.81 -17.99
C LYS A 451 -21.34 9.30 -17.69
N GLU A 452 -20.23 8.72 -17.21
CA GLU A 452 -20.16 7.32 -16.80
C GLU A 452 -21.27 6.98 -15.79
N ARG A 453 -21.42 7.78 -14.74
CA ARG A 453 -22.47 7.58 -13.74
C ARG A 453 -23.88 7.71 -14.29
N ASN A 454 -24.09 8.58 -15.28
CA ASN A 454 -25.38 8.79 -15.92
C ASN A 454 -25.69 7.72 -16.98
N THR A 455 -24.68 7.22 -17.70
CA THR A 455 -24.85 6.15 -18.71
C THR A 455 -25.28 4.84 -18.09
N LEU A 456 -24.93 4.60 -16.83
CA LEU A 456 -25.35 3.42 -16.05
C LEU A 456 -26.86 3.33 -15.77
N VAL A 457 -27.59 4.38 -16.07
CA VAL A 457 -29.02 4.48 -15.84
C VAL A 457 -29.83 4.24 -17.13
N GLN A 458 -29.17 3.82 -18.21
CA GLN A 458 -29.87 3.43 -19.44
C GLN A 458 -30.37 1.96 -19.37
N PHE A 459 -31.68 1.79 -19.51
CA PHE A 459 -32.33 0.50 -19.63
C PHE A 459 -33.24 0.51 -20.86
N GLY A 460 -33.20 -0.53 -21.67
CA GLY A 460 -34.10 -0.68 -22.82
C GLY A 460 -34.08 0.51 -23.81
N GLY A 461 -32.99 1.26 -23.88
CA GLY A 461 -32.86 2.43 -24.75
C GLY A 461 -33.35 3.76 -24.14
N GLU A 462 -33.97 3.76 -22.96
CA GLU A 462 -34.41 4.98 -22.27
C GLU A 462 -33.65 5.20 -20.96
N GLN A 463 -33.34 6.48 -20.65
CA GLN A 463 -32.69 6.88 -19.39
C GLN A 463 -33.68 7.06 -18.26
N LEU A 464 -33.35 6.52 -17.06
CA LEU A 464 -34.02 6.94 -15.83
C LEU A 464 -33.58 8.36 -15.48
N THR A 465 -34.54 9.22 -15.17
CA THR A 465 -34.23 10.55 -14.65
C THR A 465 -33.66 10.46 -13.24
N GLN A 466 -32.94 11.51 -12.80
CA GLN A 466 -32.42 11.59 -11.42
C GLN A 466 -33.51 11.33 -10.37
N ARG A 467 -34.73 11.82 -10.63
CA ARG A 467 -35.87 11.64 -9.73
C ARG A 467 -36.38 10.20 -9.72
N GLU A 468 -36.37 9.51 -10.85
CA GLU A 468 -36.71 8.11 -10.97
C GLU A 468 -35.69 7.21 -10.26
N ILE A 469 -34.40 7.58 -10.30
CA ILE A 469 -33.33 6.91 -9.55
C ILE A 469 -33.53 7.08 -8.05
N GLU A 470 -33.86 8.28 -7.59
CA GLU A 470 -34.15 8.52 -6.17
C GLU A 470 -35.32 7.67 -5.69
N VAL A 471 -36.41 7.62 -6.47
CA VAL A 471 -37.56 6.78 -6.18
C VAL A 471 -37.16 5.29 -6.15
N LEU A 472 -36.39 4.85 -7.15
CA LEU A 472 -35.95 3.45 -7.27
C LEU A 472 -35.09 3.01 -6.08
N LYS A 473 -34.25 3.88 -5.53
CA LYS A 473 -33.47 3.62 -4.31
C LYS A 473 -34.40 3.28 -3.12
N TYR A 474 -35.45 4.05 -2.94
CA TYR A 474 -36.41 3.79 -1.86
C TYR A 474 -37.31 2.57 -2.12
N LEU A 475 -37.52 2.16 -3.37
CA LEU A 475 -38.26 0.94 -3.68
C LEU A 475 -37.57 -0.33 -3.14
N SER A 476 -36.28 -0.28 -2.96
CA SER A 476 -35.46 -1.40 -2.41
C SER A 476 -35.50 -1.46 -0.88
N THR A 477 -36.12 -0.47 -0.22
CA THR A 477 -36.32 -0.45 1.24
C THR A 477 -37.68 -1.04 1.61
N GLU A 478 -37.95 -1.25 2.91
CA GLU A 478 -39.25 -1.73 3.40
C GLU A 478 -40.34 -0.62 3.45
N LYS A 479 -40.03 0.62 3.10
CA LYS A 479 -40.97 1.74 3.13
C LYS A 479 -42.11 1.54 2.14
N SER A 480 -43.34 1.87 2.56
CA SER A 480 -44.49 1.90 1.64
C SER A 480 -44.34 3.02 0.60
N VAL A 481 -45.04 2.89 -0.53
CA VAL A 481 -45.03 3.92 -1.61
C VAL A 481 -45.46 5.29 -1.07
N GLU A 482 -46.37 5.32 -0.11
CA GLU A 482 -46.83 6.57 0.54
C GLU A 482 -45.75 7.16 1.46
N GLN A 483 -45.02 6.33 2.20
CA GLN A 483 -43.88 6.76 3.01
C GLN A 483 -42.75 7.30 2.15
N ILE A 484 -42.47 6.65 1.01
CA ILE A 484 -41.48 7.14 0.03
C ILE A 484 -41.89 8.50 -0.51
N GLY A 485 -43.15 8.66 -0.90
CA GLY A 485 -43.69 9.93 -1.38
C GLY A 485 -43.53 11.06 -0.35
N ARG A 486 -43.82 10.80 0.93
CA ARG A 486 -43.60 11.77 2.02
C ARG A 486 -42.10 12.10 2.20
N THR A 487 -41.25 11.09 2.22
CA THR A 487 -39.78 11.27 2.36
C THR A 487 -39.21 12.11 1.23
N LEU A 488 -39.73 11.94 0.01
CA LEU A 488 -39.25 12.66 -1.18
C LEU A 488 -40.04 13.94 -1.49
N HIS A 489 -41.01 14.30 -0.66
CA HIS A 489 -41.92 15.44 -0.86
C HIS A 489 -42.64 15.38 -2.22
N ILE A 490 -43.14 14.20 -2.61
CA ILE A 490 -43.85 13.95 -3.87
C ILE A 490 -45.30 13.60 -3.60
N SER A 491 -46.22 14.16 -4.40
CA SER A 491 -47.64 13.82 -4.33
C SER A 491 -47.89 12.36 -4.72
N LYS A 492 -49.00 11.78 -4.24
CA LYS A 492 -49.39 10.40 -4.56
C LYS A 492 -49.53 10.15 -6.06
N ASN A 493 -50.03 11.14 -6.80
CA ASN A 493 -50.19 11.05 -8.26
C ASN A 493 -48.84 11.11 -8.98
N THR A 494 -47.96 12.02 -8.57
CA THR A 494 -46.60 12.13 -9.11
C THR A 494 -45.80 10.86 -8.84
N MET A 495 -45.98 10.26 -7.66
CA MET A 495 -45.34 9.00 -7.31
C MET A 495 -45.79 7.86 -8.21
N LYS A 496 -47.09 7.72 -8.49
CA LYS A 496 -47.62 6.75 -9.45
C LYS A 496 -47.02 6.94 -10.85
N THR A 497 -46.86 8.19 -11.30
CA THR A 497 -46.23 8.49 -12.59
C THR A 497 -44.77 8.05 -12.61
N HIS A 498 -44.01 8.36 -11.57
CA HIS A 498 -42.61 7.88 -11.47
C HIS A 498 -42.51 6.36 -11.48
N LEU A 499 -43.36 5.65 -10.71
CA LEU A 499 -43.40 4.18 -10.69
C LEU A 499 -43.72 3.62 -12.07
N LYS A 500 -44.72 4.15 -12.76
CA LYS A 500 -45.07 3.73 -14.12
C LYS A 500 -43.91 3.91 -15.08
N ASN A 501 -43.23 5.04 -15.03
CA ASN A 501 -42.08 5.34 -15.89
C ASN A 501 -40.89 4.42 -15.55
N ILE A 502 -40.59 4.22 -14.26
CA ILE A 502 -39.53 3.32 -13.81
C ILE A 502 -39.79 1.90 -14.31
N TYR A 503 -41.00 1.37 -14.09
CA TYR A 503 -41.32 0.00 -14.49
C TYR A 503 -41.24 -0.19 -16.01
N ARG A 504 -41.73 0.80 -16.78
CA ARG A 504 -41.62 0.79 -18.24
C ARG A 504 -40.16 0.84 -18.71
N LYS A 505 -39.37 1.75 -18.15
CA LYS A 505 -37.96 1.93 -18.53
C LYS A 505 -37.08 0.77 -18.11
N LEU A 506 -37.40 0.10 -17.00
CA LEU A 506 -36.70 -1.10 -16.52
C LEU A 506 -37.23 -2.40 -17.16
N GLU A 507 -38.31 -2.33 -17.96
CA GLU A 507 -39.01 -3.46 -18.54
C GLU A 507 -39.47 -4.49 -17.48
N VAL A 508 -39.97 -3.99 -16.33
CA VAL A 508 -40.46 -4.80 -15.20
C VAL A 508 -41.93 -4.52 -14.91
N GLN A 509 -42.59 -5.48 -14.23
CA GLN A 509 -44.01 -5.37 -13.96
C GLN A 509 -44.35 -4.92 -12.52
N ASN A 510 -43.40 -5.06 -11.59
CA ASN A 510 -43.68 -4.81 -10.18
C ASN A 510 -42.47 -4.31 -9.40
N ARG A 511 -42.72 -3.85 -8.16
CA ARG A 511 -41.71 -3.33 -7.24
C ARG A 511 -40.57 -4.33 -6.96
N ARG A 512 -40.89 -5.63 -6.82
CA ARG A 512 -39.93 -6.67 -6.49
C ARG A 512 -38.90 -6.82 -7.61
N GLU A 513 -39.38 -6.88 -8.86
CA GLU A 513 -38.53 -6.96 -10.04
C GLU A 513 -37.67 -5.68 -10.21
N ALA A 514 -38.28 -4.48 -10.06
CA ALA A 514 -37.56 -3.23 -10.09
C ALA A 514 -36.45 -3.18 -9.02
N SER A 515 -36.75 -3.65 -7.80
CA SER A 515 -35.77 -3.71 -6.71
C SER A 515 -34.67 -4.75 -7.00
N GLN A 516 -34.99 -5.89 -7.60
CA GLN A 516 -33.99 -6.90 -7.99
C GLN A 516 -33.05 -6.37 -9.08
N ILE A 517 -33.61 -5.74 -10.13
CA ILE A 517 -32.79 -5.10 -11.17
C ILE A 517 -31.94 -3.97 -10.57
N ALA A 518 -32.52 -3.13 -9.73
CA ALA A 518 -31.78 -2.06 -9.07
C ALA A 518 -30.59 -2.61 -8.24
N LYS A 519 -30.78 -3.72 -7.52
CA LYS A 519 -29.72 -4.41 -6.76
C LYS A 519 -28.71 -5.08 -7.70
N SER A 520 -29.16 -5.80 -8.72
CA SER A 520 -28.27 -6.49 -9.66
C SER A 520 -27.40 -5.53 -10.48
N LYS A 521 -27.90 -4.32 -10.74
CA LYS A 521 -27.20 -3.23 -11.43
C LYS A 521 -26.55 -2.23 -10.47
N LEU A 522 -26.57 -2.52 -9.18
CA LEU A 522 -25.93 -1.70 -8.13
C LEU A 522 -26.39 -0.23 -8.11
N LEU A 523 -27.66 0.01 -8.45
CA LEU A 523 -28.29 1.33 -8.38
C LEU A 523 -28.74 1.70 -6.97
N VAL A 524 -28.82 0.71 -6.08
CA VAL A 524 -29.27 0.80 -4.69
C VAL A 524 -28.44 -0.07 -3.77
#